data_7e1f897383d627746855a8e8e2bb13e4
#
_entry.id   7e1f897383d627746855a8e8e2bb13e4
#
_cell.length_a   1.000
_cell.length_b   1.000
_cell.length_c   1.000
_cell.angle_alpha   90.00
_cell.angle_beta   90.00
_cell.angle_gamma   90.00
#
_symmetry.space_group_name_H-M   'P 1'
#
loop_
_entity.id
_entity.type
_entity.pdbx_description
1 polymer ?
#
loop_
_entity_poly.entity_id
_entity_poly.type
_entity_poly.pdbx_seq_one_letter_code
_entity_poly.pdbx_strand_id
1 'polypeptide(L)'
;MSEKITVVALGHRALGTTLPEQKIATKKAAKAVADLVEAGNRVVISHSNGPQVGMIHTAMNEFGKTHPDYTFAPMSVCSAMSQGYIGYDLQTAIRAELISRGIYKPVATILTQVVIDPYDDAFAEPEKIIGRVLTEEEAETEESKGNFVTKLADGTYKRILAAPKPQKIVELETCLLYTSP
;
A
#
# COMPACT_ATOMS: atom_id res chain seq x y z
N MET A 1 9.82 -29.93 15.70
CA MET A 1 9.16 -28.68 16.24
C MET A 1 8.35 -28.08 15.11
N SER A 2 7.07 -27.76 15.30
CA SER A 2 6.29 -27.10 14.27
C SER A 2 6.85 -25.69 14.07
N GLU A 3 7.18 -25.34 12.82
CA GLU A 3 7.61 -23.99 12.48
C GLU A 3 6.49 -22.98 12.79
N LYS A 4 6.80 -22.00 13.62
CA LYS A 4 5.82 -20.97 14.00
C LYS A 4 5.68 -19.95 12.85
N ILE A 5 4.44 -19.67 12.46
CA ILE A 5 4.15 -18.58 11.51
C ILE A 5 3.95 -17.29 12.32
N THR A 6 4.70 -16.27 11.96
CA THR A 6 4.61 -14.94 12.56
C THR A 6 4.16 -13.93 11.50
N VAL A 7 3.07 -13.23 11.76
CA VAL A 7 2.58 -12.14 10.90
C VAL A 7 3.07 -10.80 11.44
N VAL A 8 3.73 -10.02 10.57
CA VAL A 8 4.23 -8.68 10.89
C VAL A 8 3.41 -7.67 10.08
N ALA A 9 2.70 -6.77 10.78
CA ALA A 9 1.94 -5.71 10.15
C ALA A 9 2.73 -4.38 10.20
N LEU A 10 3.10 -3.85 9.04
CA LEU A 10 3.78 -2.57 8.90
C LEU A 10 2.75 -1.46 8.57
N GLY A 11 2.36 -0.68 9.59
CA GLY A 11 1.47 0.46 9.42
C GLY A 11 2.12 1.61 8.64
N HIS A 12 1.33 2.63 8.26
CA HIS A 12 1.79 3.74 7.41
C HIS A 12 3.00 4.51 7.99
N ARG A 13 3.15 4.59 9.31
CA ARG A 13 4.30 5.22 9.97
C ARG A 13 5.57 4.38 9.90
N ALA A 14 5.45 3.10 9.62
CA ALA A 14 6.58 2.18 9.57
C ALA A 14 7.40 2.29 8.27
N LEU A 15 6.83 2.92 7.22
CA LEU A 15 7.44 2.97 5.89
C LEU A 15 7.88 4.37 5.45
N GLY A 16 7.63 5.40 6.27
CA GLY A 16 7.90 6.79 5.90
C GLY A 16 6.95 7.32 4.83
N THR A 17 7.18 8.56 4.41
CA THR A 17 6.32 9.29 3.46
C THR A 17 7.01 9.52 2.12
N THR A 18 8.31 9.74 2.14
CA THR A 18 9.14 10.01 0.95
C THR A 18 9.95 8.78 0.54
N LEU A 19 10.46 8.77 -0.69
CA LEU A 19 11.34 7.69 -1.19
C LEU A 19 12.58 7.46 -0.30
N PRO A 20 13.34 8.50 0.11
CA PRO A 20 14.47 8.30 1.00
C PRO A 20 14.09 7.76 2.38
N GLU A 21 13.00 8.26 2.97
CA GLU A 21 12.50 7.77 4.26
C GLU A 21 12.10 6.31 4.19
N GLN A 22 11.40 5.88 3.12
CA GLN A 22 11.03 4.49 2.91
C GLN A 22 12.27 3.60 2.82
N LYS A 23 13.31 4.04 2.12
CA LYS A 23 14.57 3.30 2.01
C LYS A 23 15.25 3.07 3.36
N ILE A 24 15.16 4.04 4.27
CA ILE A 24 15.67 3.92 5.64
C ILE A 24 14.76 3.00 6.46
N ALA A 25 13.46 3.19 6.36
CA ALA A 25 12.47 2.45 7.11
C ALA A 25 12.46 0.95 6.76
N THR A 26 12.56 0.60 5.48
CA THR A 26 12.62 -0.80 5.03
C THR A 26 13.88 -1.51 5.51
N LYS A 27 15.03 -0.83 5.56
CA LYS A 27 16.27 -1.38 6.17
C LYS A 27 16.10 -1.65 7.67
N LYS A 28 15.40 -0.77 8.38
CA LYS A 28 15.10 -0.98 9.80
C LYS A 28 14.13 -2.16 10.00
N ALA A 29 13.08 -2.24 9.20
CA ALA A 29 12.14 -3.36 9.23
C ALA A 29 12.82 -4.69 8.89
N ALA A 30 13.74 -4.68 7.93
CA ALA A 30 14.48 -5.87 7.50
C ALA A 30 15.27 -6.51 8.64
N LYS A 31 15.90 -5.71 9.53
CA LYS A 31 16.60 -6.23 10.70
C LYS A 31 15.67 -7.00 11.63
N ALA A 32 14.53 -6.39 11.98
CA ALA A 32 13.56 -7.03 12.85
C ALA A 32 12.95 -8.31 12.22
N VAL A 33 12.72 -8.31 10.92
CA VAL A 33 12.25 -9.49 10.19
C VAL A 33 13.33 -10.58 10.18
N ALA A 34 14.58 -10.21 9.95
CA ALA A 34 15.70 -11.16 9.98
C ALA A 34 15.90 -11.79 11.36
N ASP A 35 15.71 -11.03 12.46
CA ASP A 35 15.73 -11.57 13.82
C ASP A 35 14.69 -12.67 14.02
N LEU A 36 13.46 -12.46 13.49
CA LEU A 36 12.40 -13.46 13.55
C LEU A 36 12.72 -14.70 12.73
N VAL A 37 13.28 -14.52 11.53
CA VAL A 37 13.67 -15.64 10.66
C VAL A 37 14.81 -16.44 11.27
N GLU A 38 15.81 -15.79 11.86
CA GLU A 38 16.94 -16.41 12.56
C GLU A 38 16.46 -17.20 13.78
N ALA A 39 15.43 -16.70 14.48
CA ALA A 39 14.76 -17.42 15.57
C ALA A 39 13.89 -18.62 15.10
N GLY A 40 13.91 -18.97 13.81
CA GLY A 40 13.20 -20.13 13.24
C GLY A 40 11.74 -19.89 12.88
N ASN A 41 11.29 -18.62 12.79
CA ASN A 41 9.93 -18.32 12.37
C ASN A 41 9.78 -18.30 10.84
N ARG A 42 8.60 -18.72 10.35
CA ARG A 42 8.12 -18.36 9.02
C ARG A 42 7.41 -17.02 9.12
N VAL A 43 7.84 -16.03 8.34
CA VAL A 43 7.35 -14.65 8.48
C VAL A 43 6.47 -14.30 7.28
N VAL A 44 5.27 -13.77 7.56
CA VAL A 44 4.38 -13.13 6.59
C VAL A 44 4.32 -11.65 6.94
N ILE A 45 4.52 -10.79 5.95
CA ILE A 45 4.51 -9.34 6.15
C ILE A 45 3.32 -8.75 5.40
N SER A 46 2.50 -7.97 6.10
CA SER A 46 1.53 -7.08 5.50
C SER A 46 1.93 -5.62 5.72
N HIS A 47 1.58 -4.75 4.80
CA HIS A 47 1.91 -3.34 4.91
C HIS A 47 0.77 -2.44 4.43
N SER A 48 0.71 -1.21 4.96
CA SER A 48 -0.13 -0.15 4.42
C SER A 48 0.63 0.60 3.32
N ASN A 49 -0.10 1.39 2.52
CA ASN A 49 0.44 2.10 1.36
C ASN A 49 -0.03 3.56 1.23
N GLY A 50 -0.69 4.12 2.25
CA GLY A 50 -1.36 5.42 2.16
C GLY A 50 -0.53 6.54 1.54
N PRO A 51 0.65 6.90 2.07
CA PRO A 51 1.51 7.93 1.49
C PRO A 51 1.97 7.59 0.07
N GLN A 52 2.35 6.33 -0.16
CA GLN A 52 2.91 5.85 -1.43
C GLN A 52 1.88 5.86 -2.56
N VAL A 53 0.66 5.38 -2.29
CA VAL A 53 -0.42 5.41 -3.29
C VAL A 53 -0.84 6.84 -3.62
N GLY A 54 -0.85 7.73 -2.62
CA GLY A 54 -1.14 9.15 -2.84
C GLY A 54 -0.11 9.83 -3.74
N MET A 55 1.17 9.58 -3.50
CA MET A 55 2.27 10.10 -4.32
C MET A 55 2.16 9.61 -5.78
N ILE A 56 1.98 8.30 -5.98
CA ILE A 56 1.86 7.69 -7.32
C ILE A 56 0.64 8.27 -8.04
N HIS A 57 -0.52 8.30 -7.38
CA HIS A 57 -1.75 8.82 -7.97
C HIS A 57 -1.59 10.30 -8.39
N THR A 58 -1.00 11.12 -7.54
CA THR A 58 -0.74 12.53 -7.86
C THR A 58 0.20 12.65 -9.06
N ALA A 59 1.33 11.95 -9.05
CA ALA A 59 2.31 12.00 -10.14
C ALA A 59 1.72 11.56 -11.49
N MET A 60 0.99 10.44 -11.52
CA MET A 60 0.38 9.91 -12.73
C MET A 60 -0.69 10.86 -13.30
N ASN A 61 -1.50 11.45 -12.43
CA ASN A 61 -2.57 12.34 -12.86
C ASN A 61 -2.05 13.72 -13.28
N GLU A 62 -1.04 14.26 -12.61
CA GLU A 62 -0.40 15.51 -13.06
C GLU A 62 0.29 15.31 -14.42
N PHE A 63 0.95 14.20 -14.64
CA PHE A 63 1.54 13.87 -15.94
C PHE A 63 0.46 13.76 -17.03
N GLY A 64 -0.65 13.07 -16.75
CA GLY A 64 -1.76 12.91 -17.67
C GLY A 64 -2.43 14.23 -18.12
N LYS A 65 -2.39 15.30 -17.30
CA LYS A 65 -2.93 16.61 -17.66
C LYS A 65 -2.19 17.26 -18.85
N THR A 66 -0.89 17.03 -18.94
CA THR A 66 -0.01 17.64 -19.95
C THR A 66 0.31 16.72 -21.12
N HIS A 67 -0.07 15.44 -21.02
CA HIS A 67 0.21 14.41 -22.01
C HIS A 67 -1.08 13.66 -22.37
N PRO A 68 -1.88 14.15 -23.33
CA PRO A 68 -3.21 13.61 -23.65
C PRO A 68 -3.16 12.17 -24.21
N ASP A 69 -2.01 11.70 -24.66
CA ASP A 69 -1.80 10.30 -25.10
C ASP A 69 -1.83 9.31 -23.92
N TYR A 70 -1.74 9.80 -22.69
CA TYR A 70 -1.81 9.01 -21.47
C TYR A 70 -3.11 9.27 -20.73
N THR A 71 -3.75 8.21 -20.27
CA THR A 71 -4.96 8.32 -19.46
C THR A 71 -4.61 8.57 -17.99
N PHE A 72 -5.58 9.12 -17.24
CA PHE A 72 -5.48 9.18 -15.79
C PHE A 72 -5.43 7.76 -15.19
N ALA A 73 -4.55 7.56 -14.23
CA ALA A 73 -4.42 6.27 -13.58
C ALA A 73 -5.51 6.08 -12.50
N PRO A 74 -6.36 5.04 -12.59
CA PRO A 74 -7.31 4.72 -11.54
C PRO A 74 -6.61 4.42 -10.21
N MET A 75 -7.28 4.68 -9.09
CA MET A 75 -6.72 4.45 -7.75
C MET A 75 -6.33 2.98 -7.53
N SER A 76 -7.09 2.04 -8.10
CA SER A 76 -6.77 0.60 -8.03
C SER A 76 -5.43 0.27 -8.67
N VAL A 77 -5.13 0.87 -9.82
CA VAL A 77 -3.84 0.70 -10.51
C VAL A 77 -2.71 1.34 -9.71
N CYS A 78 -2.92 2.56 -9.19
CA CYS A 78 -1.94 3.21 -8.31
C CYS A 78 -1.69 2.40 -7.02
N SER A 79 -2.71 1.76 -6.49
CA SER A 79 -2.58 0.85 -5.34
C SER A 79 -1.73 -0.36 -5.70
N ALA A 80 -1.95 -1.00 -6.85
CA ALA A 80 -1.13 -2.12 -7.33
C ALA A 80 0.33 -1.70 -7.55
N MET A 81 0.57 -0.52 -8.15
CA MET A 81 1.91 0.04 -8.30
C MET A 81 2.59 0.25 -6.94
N SER A 82 1.84 0.74 -5.94
CA SER A 82 2.37 0.93 -4.59
C SER A 82 2.73 -0.38 -3.91
N GLN A 83 1.95 -1.44 -4.10
CA GLN A 83 2.28 -2.78 -3.60
C GLN A 83 3.60 -3.28 -4.19
N GLY A 84 3.76 -3.15 -5.51
CA GLY A 84 4.99 -3.55 -6.20
C GLY A 84 6.20 -2.76 -5.70
N TYR A 85 6.09 -1.45 -5.61
CA TYR A 85 7.16 -0.57 -5.16
C TYR A 85 7.58 -0.83 -3.70
N ILE A 86 6.63 -0.88 -2.77
CA ILE A 86 6.90 -1.18 -1.35
C ILE A 86 7.45 -2.59 -1.21
N GLY A 87 6.82 -3.55 -1.90
CA GLY A 87 7.25 -4.95 -1.90
C GLY A 87 8.68 -5.12 -2.41
N TYR A 88 9.04 -4.42 -3.48
CA TYR A 88 10.42 -4.40 -4.01
C TYR A 88 11.43 -3.90 -2.98
N ASP A 89 11.15 -2.80 -2.31
CA ASP A 89 12.05 -2.24 -1.30
C ASP A 89 12.19 -3.17 -0.08
N LEU A 90 11.07 -3.72 0.42
CA LEU A 90 11.08 -4.68 1.53
C LEU A 90 11.83 -5.96 1.15
N GLN A 91 11.50 -6.55 0.01
CA GLN A 91 12.13 -7.78 -0.48
C GLN A 91 13.63 -7.61 -0.64
N THR A 92 14.06 -6.50 -1.22
CA THR A 92 15.49 -6.19 -1.41
C THR A 92 16.20 -5.99 -0.09
N ALA A 93 15.63 -5.22 0.84
CA ALA A 93 16.23 -4.95 2.14
C ALA A 93 16.31 -6.22 3.01
N ILE A 94 15.23 -7.01 3.07
CA ILE A 94 15.18 -8.24 3.87
C ILE A 94 16.16 -9.27 3.29
N ARG A 95 16.17 -9.46 1.98
CA ARG A 95 17.11 -10.38 1.35
C ARG A 95 18.56 -10.01 1.62
N ALA A 96 18.91 -8.71 1.53
CA ALA A 96 20.25 -8.25 1.82
C ALA A 96 20.65 -8.50 3.29
N GLU A 97 19.74 -8.23 4.23
CA GLU A 97 19.96 -8.48 5.65
C GLU A 97 20.13 -9.98 5.97
N LEU A 98 19.28 -10.84 5.39
CA LEU A 98 19.39 -12.30 5.57
C LEU A 98 20.73 -12.82 5.04
N ILE A 99 21.14 -12.40 3.84
CA ILE A 99 22.42 -12.80 3.24
C ILE A 99 23.59 -12.34 4.11
N SER A 100 23.55 -11.13 4.67
CA SER A 100 24.61 -10.63 5.56
C SER A 100 24.76 -11.45 6.84
N ARG A 101 23.72 -12.18 7.24
CA ARG A 101 23.71 -13.12 8.39
C ARG A 101 24.00 -14.57 7.98
N GLY A 102 24.32 -14.84 6.71
CA GLY A 102 24.51 -16.19 6.19
C GLY A 102 23.22 -17.01 6.06
N ILE A 103 22.05 -16.36 6.03
CA ILE A 103 20.73 -17.01 5.92
C ILE A 103 20.26 -16.94 4.47
N TYR A 104 20.21 -18.09 3.81
CA TYR A 104 19.80 -18.20 2.40
C TYR A 104 18.34 -18.67 2.29
N LYS A 105 17.40 -17.76 2.58
CA LYS A 105 15.97 -18.00 2.42
C LYS A 105 15.38 -17.12 1.30
N PRO A 106 14.45 -17.65 0.48
CA PRO A 106 13.76 -16.84 -0.52
C PRO A 106 12.83 -15.84 0.16
N VAL A 107 12.74 -14.66 -0.45
CA VAL A 107 11.77 -13.61 -0.09
C VAL A 107 10.99 -13.28 -1.34
N ALA A 108 9.68 -13.29 -1.27
CA ALA A 108 8.79 -13.00 -2.39
C ALA A 108 7.76 -11.93 -2.01
N THR A 109 7.42 -11.10 -2.98
CA THR A 109 6.32 -10.14 -2.87
C THR A 109 5.13 -10.68 -3.65
N ILE A 110 3.96 -10.64 -3.04
CA ILE A 110 2.70 -11.08 -3.65
C ILE A 110 1.81 -9.84 -3.78
N LEU A 111 1.40 -9.51 -5.01
CA LEU A 111 0.36 -8.53 -5.24
C LEU A 111 -0.98 -9.16 -4.85
N THR A 112 -1.75 -8.43 -4.04
CA THR A 112 -3.02 -8.94 -3.51
C THR A 112 -4.19 -8.17 -4.09
N GLN A 113 -5.25 -8.90 -4.45
CA GLN A 113 -6.54 -8.37 -4.84
C GLN A 113 -7.54 -8.59 -3.71
N VAL A 114 -8.43 -7.63 -3.53
CA VAL A 114 -9.43 -7.68 -2.48
C VAL A 114 -10.83 -7.68 -3.11
N VAL A 115 -11.63 -8.66 -2.74
CA VAL A 115 -13.06 -8.67 -3.09
C VAL A 115 -13.81 -7.80 -2.10
N ILE A 116 -14.64 -6.93 -2.62
CA ILE A 116 -15.50 -6.02 -1.87
C ILE A 116 -16.95 -6.21 -2.30
N ASP A 117 -17.89 -5.78 -1.48
CA ASP A 117 -19.28 -5.67 -1.88
C ASP A 117 -19.48 -4.43 -2.76
N PRO A 118 -19.99 -4.57 -4.01
CA PRO A 118 -20.26 -3.42 -4.86
C PRO A 118 -21.38 -2.52 -4.33
N TYR A 119 -22.16 -2.98 -3.37
CA TYR A 119 -23.24 -2.23 -2.71
C TYR A 119 -22.88 -1.78 -1.29
N ASP A 120 -21.58 -1.82 -0.92
CA ASP A 120 -21.13 -1.32 0.39
C ASP A 120 -21.48 0.16 0.54
N ASP A 121 -22.05 0.54 1.69
CA ASP A 121 -22.45 1.92 1.99
C ASP A 121 -21.32 2.93 1.87
N ALA A 122 -20.08 2.49 2.02
CA ALA A 122 -18.90 3.34 1.85
C ALA A 122 -18.79 3.97 0.44
N PHE A 123 -19.46 3.42 -0.58
CA PHE A 123 -19.50 4.04 -1.89
C PHE A 123 -20.47 5.24 -1.96
N ALA A 124 -21.54 5.22 -1.17
CA ALA A 124 -22.47 6.33 -1.06
C ALA A 124 -21.94 7.41 -0.09
N GLU A 125 -21.24 6.99 0.96
CA GLU A 125 -20.70 7.85 2.02
C GLU A 125 -19.19 7.66 2.17
N PRO A 126 -18.35 8.18 1.25
CA PRO A 126 -16.91 8.04 1.32
C PRO A 126 -16.33 8.90 2.46
N GLU A 127 -15.51 8.28 3.31
CA GLU A 127 -14.90 8.95 4.48
C GLU A 127 -13.37 8.92 4.48
N LYS A 128 -12.75 8.11 3.64
CA LYS A 128 -11.29 7.91 3.70
C LYS A 128 -10.54 9.08 3.09
N ILE A 129 -9.92 9.88 3.95
CA ILE A 129 -9.10 11.02 3.55
C ILE A 129 -7.85 10.54 2.81
N ILE A 130 -7.57 11.14 1.64
CA ILE A 130 -6.41 10.85 0.80
C ILE A 130 -5.74 12.12 0.25
N GLY A 131 -4.50 11.96 -0.22
CA GLY A 131 -3.78 12.97 -0.97
C GLY A 131 -3.31 14.16 -0.15
N ARG A 132 -2.93 15.22 -0.87
CA ARG A 132 -2.47 16.48 -0.30
C ARG A 132 -3.63 17.38 0.13
N VAL A 133 -3.30 18.41 0.86
CA VAL A 133 -4.22 19.53 1.13
C VAL A 133 -4.50 20.27 -0.19
N LEU A 134 -5.76 20.65 -0.37
CA LEU A 134 -6.25 21.42 -1.52
C LEU A 134 -6.66 22.82 -1.06
N THR A 135 -6.53 23.79 -1.97
CA THR A 135 -7.19 25.09 -1.85
C THR A 135 -8.69 24.95 -2.17
N GLU A 136 -9.47 26.00 -1.91
CA GLU A 136 -10.92 25.99 -2.23
C GLU A 136 -11.14 25.85 -3.74
N GLU A 137 -10.41 26.57 -4.56
CA GLU A 137 -10.50 26.49 -6.03
C GLU A 137 -10.12 25.07 -6.56
N GLU A 138 -9.09 24.47 -5.97
CA GLU A 138 -8.71 23.09 -6.30
C GLU A 138 -9.78 22.08 -5.88
N ALA A 139 -10.43 22.32 -4.74
CA ALA A 139 -11.52 21.49 -4.24
C ALA A 139 -12.72 21.54 -5.19
N GLU A 140 -13.17 22.72 -5.60
CA GLU A 140 -14.23 22.91 -6.60
C GLU A 140 -13.87 22.22 -7.93
N THR A 141 -12.62 22.33 -8.35
CA THR A 141 -12.14 21.64 -9.56
C THR A 141 -12.24 20.12 -9.43
N GLU A 142 -11.89 19.56 -8.28
CA GLU A 142 -11.98 18.11 -8.05
C GLU A 142 -13.45 17.65 -7.97
N GLU A 143 -14.34 18.42 -7.35
CA GLU A 143 -15.78 18.14 -7.31
C GLU A 143 -16.42 18.18 -8.71
N SER A 144 -16.03 19.15 -9.54
CA SER A 144 -16.50 19.23 -10.93
C SER A 144 -16.10 18.02 -11.79
N LYS A 145 -15.05 17.31 -11.42
CA LYS A 145 -14.61 16.03 -12.02
C LYS A 145 -15.32 14.80 -11.43
N GLY A 146 -16.25 15.00 -10.49
CA GLY A 146 -16.94 13.92 -9.80
C GLY A 146 -16.16 13.28 -8.65
N ASN A 147 -15.09 13.93 -8.17
CA ASN A 147 -14.37 13.48 -6.98
C ASN A 147 -15.03 14.01 -5.71
N PHE A 148 -14.99 13.21 -4.65
CA PHE A 148 -15.46 13.65 -3.35
C PHE A 148 -14.36 14.43 -2.62
N VAL A 149 -14.76 15.54 -1.98
CA VAL A 149 -13.87 16.40 -1.20
C VAL A 149 -14.49 16.67 0.17
N THR A 150 -13.70 16.81 1.19
CA THR A 150 -14.14 17.21 2.54
C THR A 150 -13.37 18.42 3.02
N LYS A 151 -14.06 19.32 3.71
CA LYS A 151 -13.45 20.44 4.42
C LYS A 151 -12.98 19.99 5.80
N LEU A 152 -11.73 20.28 6.12
CA LEU A 152 -11.14 19.97 7.41
C LEU A 152 -11.43 21.08 8.43
N ALA A 153 -11.20 20.78 9.72
CA ALA A 153 -11.44 21.71 10.82
C ALA A 153 -10.57 22.99 10.75
N ASP A 154 -9.42 22.92 10.08
CA ASP A 154 -8.53 24.06 9.84
C ASP A 154 -8.93 24.91 8.61
N GLY A 155 -10.06 24.58 7.97
CA GLY A 155 -10.58 25.30 6.80
C GLY A 155 -9.98 24.84 5.47
N THR A 156 -9.00 23.95 5.46
CA THR A 156 -8.44 23.36 4.25
C THR A 156 -9.30 22.22 3.70
N TYR A 157 -9.01 21.76 2.49
CA TYR A 157 -9.77 20.72 1.82
C TYR A 157 -8.89 19.49 1.52
N LYS A 158 -9.49 18.32 1.53
CA LYS A 158 -8.87 17.08 1.07
C LYS A 158 -9.85 16.20 0.31
N ARG A 159 -9.32 15.42 -0.62
CA ARG A 159 -10.09 14.38 -1.27
C ARG A 159 -10.42 13.26 -0.28
N ILE A 160 -11.60 12.69 -0.46
CA ILE A 160 -12.04 11.49 0.23
C ILE A 160 -12.38 10.40 -0.78
N LEU A 161 -12.21 9.15 -0.37
CA LEU A 161 -12.56 7.98 -1.16
C LEU A 161 -13.44 7.03 -0.37
N ALA A 162 -14.20 6.24 -1.09
CA ALA A 162 -14.83 5.05 -0.56
C ALA A 162 -13.77 4.09 -0.01
N ALA A 163 -14.03 3.51 1.16
CA ALA A 163 -13.19 2.50 1.78
C ALA A 163 -14.06 1.28 2.18
N PRO A 164 -14.62 0.56 1.19
CA PRO A 164 -15.50 -0.57 1.44
C PRO A 164 -14.78 -1.66 2.24
N LYS A 165 -15.54 -2.42 3.01
CA LYS A 165 -15.00 -3.50 3.84
C LYS A 165 -14.49 -4.63 2.97
N PRO A 166 -13.25 -5.11 3.17
CA PRO A 166 -12.74 -6.27 2.47
C PRO A 166 -13.52 -7.52 2.88
N GLN A 167 -14.04 -8.25 1.90
CA GLN A 167 -14.69 -9.55 2.11
C GLN A 167 -13.68 -10.69 2.03
N LYS A 168 -12.71 -10.59 1.11
CA LYS A 168 -11.81 -11.69 0.79
C LYS A 168 -10.53 -11.17 0.12
N ILE A 169 -9.41 -11.82 0.40
CA ILE A 169 -8.15 -11.62 -0.33
C ILE A 169 -7.95 -12.82 -1.25
N VAL A 170 -7.95 -12.57 -2.57
CA VAL A 170 -7.97 -13.63 -3.60
C VAL A 170 -6.76 -14.55 -3.53
N GLU A 171 -5.57 -13.97 -3.42
CA GLU A 171 -4.29 -14.71 -3.48
C GLU A 171 -4.06 -15.62 -2.26
N LEU A 172 -4.65 -15.30 -1.11
CA LEU A 172 -4.54 -16.17 0.07
C LEU A 172 -5.22 -17.51 -0.14
N GLU A 173 -6.34 -17.56 -0.85
CA GLU A 173 -7.01 -18.82 -1.18
C GLU A 173 -6.22 -19.63 -2.21
N THR A 174 -5.63 -18.95 -3.19
CA THR A 174 -4.78 -19.60 -4.17
C THR A 174 -3.55 -20.25 -3.51
N CYS A 175 -2.93 -19.58 -2.55
CA CYS A 175 -1.81 -20.13 -1.78
C CYS A 175 -2.22 -21.35 -0.95
N LEU A 176 -3.41 -21.35 -0.36
CA LEU A 176 -3.92 -22.50 0.42
C LEU A 176 -4.21 -23.72 -0.45
N LEU A 177 -4.67 -23.53 -1.68
CA LEU A 177 -4.92 -24.62 -2.64
C LEU A 177 -3.61 -25.26 -3.13
N TYR A 178 -2.52 -24.51 -3.25
CA TYR A 178 -1.21 -25.03 -3.68
C TYR A 178 -0.39 -25.68 -2.56
N THR A 179 -0.73 -25.44 -1.30
CA THR A 179 0.00 -25.98 -0.14
C THR A 179 -0.70 -27.15 0.53
N SER A 180 -1.84 -27.56 0.01
CA SER A 180 -2.48 -28.83 0.45
C SER A 180 -1.77 -30.01 -0.20
N PRO A 181 -1.28 -30.98 0.58
CA PRO A 181 -0.67 -32.19 0.06
C PRO A 181 -1.64 -33.04 -0.74
#